data_33fae0b57247efbdef7ef404ec8f6913
#
_entry.id   33fae0b57247efbdef7ef404ec8f6913
#
_cell.length_a   1.000
_cell.length_b   1.000
_cell.length_c   1.000
_cell.angle_alpha   90.00
_cell.angle_beta   90.00
_cell.angle_gamma   90.00
#
_symmetry.space_group_name_H-M   'P 1'
#
loop_
_entity.id
_entity.type
_entity.pdbx_description
1 polymer ?
#
loop_
_entity_poly.entity_id
_entity_poly.type
_entity_poly.pdbx_seq_one_letter_code
_entity_poly.pdbx_strand_id
1 'polypeptide(L)'
;MVIYQVLPRLWGNGKFSDWQSPSFEYLKSLGVDTVWYTGIMRHSMGEPFVKGNAGSPYSIADCHDVNPYLADNPRRRMQEFKALVSRTHKAGLKVITDFIPNHVGALCRDVPTYGWYDYDWEDTRKIDYSAPGTWEAMLEIALFWAEKGVDGFRCDMVELVPPEFLKWLISKVKERYPHFIFIGEAYEFGNYRRYIRELGFDLLYDKSGFYDSVRAILSGRESARALTRNWQRLSDLQPNMLNFLENHDEQRLASPWFASSPERGYAALAFAALYNEASFLLYAGGELGEDAAEGAEGRTSIFDFVKVRTLSLLWAKLSGKKARLPQRESRILARYRDILGHVAAMHGLQVWDLCYCNEDSPGFNPDRHFAFLRYSADEAWLVFCNFSHEKAEAEIFIPREVKQKCHPAAMQDGNVKVTTEAFDASIIRFRR
;
A
#
# COMPACT_ATOMS: atom_id res chain seq x y z
N MET A 1 9.33 -0.59 -4.51
CA MET A 1 9.07 -1.14 -3.17
C MET A 1 7.66 -1.73 -3.13
N VAL A 2 7.48 -2.91 -2.53
CA VAL A 2 6.16 -3.52 -2.30
C VAL A 2 5.93 -3.62 -0.80
N ILE A 3 4.95 -2.87 -0.30
CA ILE A 3 4.60 -2.81 1.12
C ILE A 3 3.42 -3.73 1.39
N TYR A 4 3.53 -4.62 2.36
CA TYR A 4 2.40 -5.41 2.87
C TYR A 4 1.87 -4.78 4.14
N GLN A 5 0.69 -4.18 4.05
CA GLN A 5 0.00 -3.60 5.20
C GLN A 5 -0.83 -4.67 5.91
N VAL A 6 -0.71 -4.79 7.21
CA VAL A 6 -1.50 -5.72 8.00
C VAL A 6 -1.73 -5.21 9.43
N LEU A 7 -2.96 -5.37 9.92
CA LEU A 7 -3.22 -5.28 11.35
C LEU A 7 -2.78 -6.62 11.98
N PRO A 8 -1.77 -6.65 12.86
CA PRO A 8 -1.26 -7.91 13.42
C PRO A 8 -2.33 -8.79 14.07
N ARG A 9 -3.36 -8.19 14.65
CA ARG A 9 -4.49 -8.92 15.26
C ARG A 9 -5.31 -9.76 14.27
N LEU A 10 -5.23 -9.48 12.96
CA LEU A 10 -5.90 -10.25 11.91
C LEU A 10 -5.09 -11.47 11.45
N TRP A 11 -3.80 -11.55 11.85
CA TRP A 11 -2.91 -12.62 11.45
C TRP A 11 -2.82 -13.68 12.55
N GLY A 12 -3.16 -14.92 12.23
CA GLY A 12 -3.07 -16.05 13.15
C GLY A 12 -4.01 -15.92 14.34
N ASN A 13 -3.44 -15.93 15.53
CA ASN A 13 -4.15 -15.72 16.79
C ASN A 13 -4.13 -14.24 17.22
N GLY A 14 -3.57 -13.37 16.39
CA GLY A 14 -3.42 -11.94 16.66
C GLY A 14 -2.24 -11.61 17.57
N LYS A 15 -1.18 -12.45 17.56
CA LYS A 15 -0.01 -12.29 18.41
C LYS A 15 1.25 -11.97 17.61
N PHE A 16 2.16 -11.24 18.21
CA PHE A 16 3.49 -11.00 17.62
C PHE A 16 4.24 -12.31 17.35
N SER A 17 4.00 -13.34 18.15
CA SER A 17 4.59 -14.67 17.98
C SER A 17 4.06 -15.45 16.78
N ASP A 18 2.92 -15.08 16.22
CA ASP A 18 2.35 -15.74 15.02
C ASP A 18 3.19 -15.49 13.75
N TRP A 19 4.05 -14.49 13.77
CA TRP A 19 4.92 -14.12 12.66
C TRP A 19 6.23 -14.92 12.72
N GLN A 20 6.28 -16.00 11.93
CA GLN A 20 7.42 -16.92 11.83
C GLN A 20 7.92 -16.99 10.38
N SER A 21 9.05 -17.69 10.16
CA SER A 21 9.67 -17.81 8.82
C SER A 21 8.69 -18.12 7.68
N PRO A 22 7.74 -19.06 7.81
CA PRO A 22 6.80 -19.33 6.71
C PRO A 22 5.92 -18.13 6.32
N SER A 23 5.58 -17.25 7.31
CA SER A 23 4.85 -16.02 7.02
C SER A 23 5.70 -15.06 6.19
N PHE A 24 6.97 -14.89 6.51
CA PHE A 24 7.88 -14.02 5.79
C PHE A 24 8.23 -14.57 4.40
N GLU A 25 8.43 -15.88 4.27
CA GLU A 25 8.63 -16.54 2.98
C GLU A 25 7.41 -16.36 2.07
N TYR A 26 6.22 -16.45 2.62
CA TYR A 26 4.98 -16.13 1.91
C TYR A 26 4.98 -14.69 1.39
N LEU A 27 5.28 -13.70 2.22
CA LEU A 27 5.35 -12.30 1.81
C LEU A 27 6.40 -12.09 0.71
N LYS A 28 7.57 -12.67 0.84
CA LYS A 28 8.62 -12.60 -0.19
C LYS A 28 8.18 -13.23 -1.51
N SER A 29 7.34 -14.27 -1.47
CA SER A 29 6.77 -14.88 -2.68
C SER A 29 5.79 -13.98 -3.43
N LEU A 30 5.35 -12.88 -2.80
CA LEU A 30 4.56 -11.80 -3.39
C LEU A 30 5.42 -10.58 -3.78
N GLY A 31 6.76 -10.70 -3.73
CA GLY A 31 7.64 -9.58 -4.01
C GLY A 31 7.70 -8.51 -2.92
N VAL A 32 7.12 -8.77 -1.74
CA VAL A 32 7.13 -7.85 -0.60
C VAL A 32 8.55 -7.67 -0.07
N ASP A 33 8.94 -6.42 0.16
CA ASP A 33 10.21 -6.03 0.78
C ASP A 33 10.03 -5.27 2.11
N THR A 34 8.81 -4.84 2.40
CA THR A 34 8.48 -4.03 3.58
C THR A 34 7.15 -4.46 4.18
N VAL A 35 7.09 -4.58 5.50
CA VAL A 35 5.84 -4.88 6.23
C VAL A 35 5.44 -3.65 7.04
N TRP A 36 4.21 -3.17 6.79
CA TRP A 36 3.60 -2.15 7.63
C TRP A 36 2.65 -2.82 8.62
N TYR A 37 3.09 -2.88 9.87
CA TYR A 37 2.27 -3.36 11.00
C TYR A 37 1.38 -2.21 11.50
N THR A 38 0.14 -2.16 11.02
CA THR A 38 -0.84 -1.14 11.40
C THR A 38 -1.41 -1.40 12.79
N GLY A 39 -1.58 -0.33 13.58
CA GLY A 39 -2.29 -0.40 14.85
C GLY A 39 -1.55 -1.14 15.97
N ILE A 40 -0.22 -1.08 15.99
CA ILE A 40 0.57 -1.72 17.05
C ILE A 40 0.65 -0.88 18.33
N MET A 41 0.60 0.45 18.22
CA MET A 41 0.71 1.34 19.37
C MET A 41 -0.48 1.16 20.30
N ARG A 42 -0.23 1.37 21.60
CA ARG A 42 -1.27 1.25 22.61
C ARG A 42 -2.31 2.34 22.43
N HIS A 43 -3.51 1.93 22.10
CA HIS A 43 -4.67 2.82 21.94
C HIS A 43 -5.74 2.56 23.00
N SER A 44 -6.70 3.45 23.11
CA SER A 44 -7.83 3.36 24.05
C SER A 44 -8.75 2.20 23.70
N MET A 45 -9.18 1.46 24.73
CA MET A 45 -10.10 0.32 24.61
C MET A 45 -11.04 0.28 25.79
N GLY A 46 -12.33 -0.01 25.54
CA GLY A 46 -13.30 -0.24 26.60
C GLY A 46 -13.83 1.02 27.31
N GLU A 47 -13.40 2.19 26.91
CA GLU A 47 -13.94 3.46 27.40
C GLU A 47 -15.28 3.80 26.72
N PRO A 48 -16.21 4.49 27.38
CA PRO A 48 -17.54 4.76 26.80
C PRO A 48 -17.55 5.52 25.47
N PHE A 49 -16.49 6.28 25.19
CA PHE A 49 -16.33 7.06 23.97
C PHE A 49 -15.48 6.36 22.90
N VAL A 50 -15.01 5.13 23.16
CA VAL A 50 -14.13 4.40 22.25
C VAL A 50 -14.95 3.67 21.19
N LYS A 51 -14.50 3.76 19.92
CA LYS A 51 -15.15 3.07 18.80
C LYS A 51 -14.91 1.57 18.84
N GLY A 52 -15.99 0.80 18.66
CA GLY A 52 -15.95 -0.65 18.59
C GLY A 52 -15.39 -1.32 19.85
N ASN A 53 -15.21 -2.63 19.79
CA ASN A 53 -14.72 -3.42 20.94
C ASN A 53 -13.19 -3.56 20.97
N ALA A 54 -12.51 -3.20 19.89
CA ALA A 54 -11.03 -3.18 19.81
C ALA A 54 -10.45 -1.76 19.98
N GLY A 55 -11.27 -0.73 19.91
CA GLY A 55 -10.83 0.66 19.89
C GLY A 55 -10.23 1.10 18.56
N SER A 56 -10.05 2.39 18.38
CA SER A 56 -9.40 2.95 17.18
C SER A 56 -7.88 2.81 17.28
N PRO A 57 -7.22 2.18 16.30
CA PRO A 57 -5.75 2.15 16.21
C PRO A 57 -5.10 3.54 16.16
N TYR A 58 -5.90 4.57 15.88
CA TYR A 58 -5.47 5.96 15.75
C TYR A 58 -5.79 6.82 16.98
N SER A 59 -6.53 6.29 17.97
CA SER A 59 -6.78 6.94 19.27
C SER A 59 -5.73 6.50 20.30
N ILE A 60 -4.46 6.93 20.08
CA ILE A 60 -3.30 6.49 20.86
C ILE A 60 -3.41 6.93 22.31
N ALA A 61 -3.28 5.97 23.23
CA ALA A 61 -3.32 6.19 24.68
C ALA A 61 -1.91 6.31 25.30
N ASP A 62 -0.90 5.69 24.64
CA ASP A 62 0.49 5.72 25.08
C ASP A 62 1.38 5.57 23.84
N CYS A 63 2.13 6.62 23.53
CA CYS A 63 2.96 6.69 22.32
C CYS A 63 4.27 5.87 22.43
N HIS A 64 4.62 5.37 23.62
CA HIS A 64 5.84 4.61 23.87
C HIS A 64 5.59 3.13 24.16
N ASP A 65 4.35 2.65 23.94
CA ASP A 65 3.96 1.29 24.24
C ASP A 65 3.20 0.62 23.10
N VAL A 66 3.14 -0.71 23.13
CA VAL A 66 2.34 -1.52 22.19
C VAL A 66 1.12 -2.11 22.88
N ASN A 67 0.10 -2.44 22.10
CA ASN A 67 -1.12 -3.04 22.62
C ASN A 67 -0.85 -4.36 23.35
N PRO A 68 -1.27 -4.49 24.64
CA PRO A 68 -1.03 -5.70 25.42
C PRO A 68 -1.64 -6.96 24.80
N TYR A 69 -2.75 -6.82 24.07
CA TYR A 69 -3.45 -7.97 23.46
C TYR A 69 -2.67 -8.59 22.30
N LEU A 70 -1.68 -7.88 21.71
CA LEU A 70 -0.82 -8.40 20.64
C LEU A 70 0.31 -9.30 21.15
N ALA A 71 0.58 -9.32 22.47
CA ALA A 71 1.60 -10.14 23.06
C ALA A 71 1.03 -11.42 23.70
N ASP A 72 1.79 -12.50 23.72
CA ASP A 72 1.46 -13.69 24.49
C ASP A 72 1.51 -13.40 25.99
N ASN A 73 2.52 -12.65 26.43
CA ASN A 73 2.62 -12.13 27.78
C ASN A 73 2.51 -10.59 27.77
N PRO A 74 1.37 -10.01 28.21
CA PRO A 74 1.17 -8.57 28.23
C PRO A 74 2.24 -7.76 28.98
N ARG A 75 2.89 -8.36 30.00
CA ARG A 75 3.99 -7.70 30.74
C ARG A 75 5.29 -7.65 29.95
N ARG A 76 5.43 -8.47 28.92
CA ARG A 76 6.61 -8.55 28.04
C ARG A 76 6.35 -8.03 26.63
N ARG A 77 5.23 -7.35 26.41
CA ARG A 77 4.75 -6.92 25.08
C ARG A 77 5.79 -6.18 24.24
N MET A 78 6.54 -5.27 24.82
CA MET A 78 7.60 -4.55 24.11
C MET A 78 8.77 -5.47 23.73
N GLN A 79 9.11 -6.47 24.54
CA GLN A 79 10.14 -7.46 24.20
C GLN A 79 9.67 -8.34 23.05
N GLU A 80 8.39 -8.73 23.05
CA GLU A 80 7.79 -9.54 21.98
C GLU A 80 7.68 -8.75 20.67
N PHE A 81 7.35 -7.46 20.73
CA PHE A 81 7.40 -6.57 19.57
C PHE A 81 8.83 -6.47 18.99
N LYS A 82 9.83 -6.20 19.84
CA LYS A 82 11.23 -6.17 19.38
C LYS A 82 11.67 -7.50 18.75
N ALA A 83 11.18 -8.62 19.28
CA ALA A 83 11.43 -9.93 18.70
C ALA A 83 10.75 -10.11 17.33
N LEU A 84 9.53 -9.56 17.15
CA LEU A 84 8.87 -9.50 15.84
C LEU A 84 9.72 -8.70 14.84
N VAL A 85 10.13 -7.48 15.19
CA VAL A 85 10.99 -6.63 14.35
C VAL A 85 12.27 -7.38 13.95
N SER A 86 12.94 -7.99 14.92
CA SER A 86 14.16 -8.78 14.67
C SER A 86 13.92 -9.95 13.69
N ARG A 87 12.79 -10.67 13.80
CA ARG A 87 12.45 -11.75 12.86
C ARG A 87 12.16 -11.23 11.47
N THR A 88 11.46 -10.10 11.37
CA THR A 88 11.16 -9.43 10.09
C THR A 88 12.46 -9.02 9.38
N HIS A 89 13.40 -8.39 10.11
CA HIS A 89 14.72 -8.03 9.58
C HIS A 89 15.54 -9.25 9.17
N LYS A 90 15.54 -10.33 9.96
CA LYS A 90 16.24 -11.59 9.60
C LYS A 90 15.70 -12.21 8.32
N ALA A 91 14.45 -11.96 7.98
CA ALA A 91 13.86 -12.39 6.71
C ALA A 91 14.24 -11.46 5.54
N GLY A 92 14.96 -10.35 5.80
CA GLY A 92 15.34 -9.36 4.80
C GLY A 92 14.24 -8.36 4.48
N LEU A 93 13.26 -8.18 5.38
CA LEU A 93 12.14 -7.25 5.21
C LEU A 93 12.29 -6.04 6.14
N LYS A 94 11.87 -4.87 5.69
CA LYS A 94 11.78 -3.66 6.52
C LYS A 94 10.48 -3.64 7.32
N VAL A 95 10.48 -2.84 8.40
CA VAL A 95 9.34 -2.64 9.29
C VAL A 95 8.89 -1.19 9.24
N ILE A 96 7.63 -0.96 8.91
CA ILE A 96 6.95 0.33 9.01
C ILE A 96 5.83 0.22 10.03
N THR A 97 5.56 1.30 10.76
CA THR A 97 4.38 1.44 11.64
C THR A 97 3.73 2.80 11.44
N ASP A 98 2.55 2.98 12.04
CA ASP A 98 1.88 4.27 12.02
C ASP A 98 2.61 5.28 12.91
N PHE A 99 2.56 6.54 12.52
CA PHE A 99 2.89 7.71 13.32
C PHE A 99 1.74 8.72 13.16
N ILE A 100 1.12 9.09 14.26
CA ILE A 100 -0.08 9.93 14.25
C ILE A 100 0.29 11.33 14.74
N PRO A 101 0.75 12.23 13.86
CA PRO A 101 1.21 13.56 14.30
C PRO A 101 0.09 14.58 14.49
N ASN A 102 -1.15 14.26 14.09
CA ASN A 102 -2.25 15.23 14.17
C ASN A 102 -3.02 15.17 15.49
N HIS A 103 -3.19 13.96 16.07
CA HIS A 103 -4.03 13.75 17.24
C HIS A 103 -3.56 12.58 18.11
N VAL A 104 -4.11 12.49 19.31
CA VAL A 104 -3.93 11.37 20.23
C VAL A 104 -5.26 11.03 20.90
N GLY A 105 -5.36 9.86 21.50
CA GLY A 105 -6.52 9.46 22.29
C GLY A 105 -6.66 10.29 23.57
N ALA A 106 -7.88 10.25 24.13
CA ALA A 106 -8.23 11.02 25.34
C ALA A 106 -7.34 10.74 26.55
N LEU A 107 -6.78 9.54 26.65
CA LEU A 107 -5.97 9.10 27.79
C LEU A 107 -4.49 9.43 27.63
N CYS A 108 -4.04 9.80 26.45
CA CYS A 108 -2.64 10.12 26.19
C CYS A 108 -2.18 11.34 27.00
N ARG A 109 -0.97 11.26 27.54
CA ARG A 109 -0.30 12.32 28.31
C ARG A 109 1.11 12.63 27.78
N ASP A 110 1.51 11.99 26.68
CA ASP A 110 2.87 12.08 26.15
C ASP A 110 3.12 13.43 25.44
N VAL A 111 2.05 14.08 24.98
CA VAL A 111 2.11 15.36 24.25
C VAL A 111 1.06 16.35 24.74
N PRO A 112 1.33 17.65 24.69
CA PRO A 112 0.33 18.70 24.90
C PRO A 112 -0.82 18.57 23.90
N THR A 113 -2.04 18.78 24.38
CA THR A 113 -3.26 18.70 23.55
C THR A 113 -4.21 19.85 23.88
N TYR A 114 -5.04 20.22 22.89
CA TYR A 114 -6.13 21.18 23.08
C TYR A 114 -7.39 20.68 22.36
N GLY A 115 -8.57 20.95 22.91
CA GLY A 115 -9.85 20.62 22.28
C GLY A 115 -9.98 19.15 21.86
N TRP A 116 -11.15 18.83 21.41
CA TRP A 116 -11.51 17.52 20.86
C TRP A 116 -11.76 17.67 19.37
N TYR A 117 -11.69 16.54 18.64
CA TYR A 117 -12.28 16.45 17.31
C TYR A 117 -13.77 16.16 17.42
N ASP A 118 -14.52 16.54 16.39
CA ASP A 118 -15.93 16.28 16.23
C ASP A 118 -16.17 15.08 15.30
N TYR A 119 -17.40 14.62 15.22
CA TYR A 119 -17.88 13.57 14.34
C TYR A 119 -17.09 12.25 14.52
N ASP A 120 -16.59 11.68 13.42
CA ASP A 120 -15.93 10.38 13.43
C ASP A 120 -14.64 10.31 14.24
N TRP A 121 -14.12 11.43 14.75
CA TRP A 121 -12.88 11.50 15.52
C TRP A 121 -13.08 11.95 16.96
N GLU A 122 -14.30 11.90 17.47
CA GLU A 122 -14.67 12.37 18.81
C GLU A 122 -13.95 11.67 19.97
N ASP A 123 -13.27 10.52 19.70
CA ASP A 123 -12.43 9.81 20.64
C ASP A 123 -10.99 10.34 20.68
N THR A 124 -10.69 11.44 19.97
CA THR A 124 -9.34 12.01 19.85
C THR A 124 -9.27 13.48 20.24
N ARG A 125 -8.07 13.87 20.67
CA ARG A 125 -7.70 15.25 21.01
C ARG A 125 -6.63 15.77 20.07
N LYS A 126 -6.73 17.05 19.71
CA LYS A 126 -5.78 17.75 18.84
C LYS A 126 -4.45 17.97 19.57
N ILE A 127 -3.33 17.68 18.91
CA ILE A 127 -1.99 17.98 19.43
C ILE A 127 -1.77 19.50 19.32
N ASP A 128 -1.27 20.12 20.40
CA ASP A 128 -0.99 21.57 20.46
C ASP A 128 0.45 21.86 20.06
N TYR A 129 0.66 22.16 18.80
CA TYR A 129 1.97 22.53 18.26
C TYR A 129 2.44 23.94 18.66
N SER A 130 1.58 24.75 19.29
CA SER A 130 1.96 26.05 19.85
C SER A 130 2.47 25.94 21.29
N ALA A 131 2.19 24.82 21.96
CA ALA A 131 2.66 24.58 23.32
C ALA A 131 4.16 24.29 23.37
N PRO A 132 4.91 24.87 24.34
CA PRO A 132 6.32 24.57 24.53
C PRO A 132 6.56 23.06 24.76
N GLY A 133 7.59 22.51 24.11
CA GLY A 133 8.01 21.12 24.27
C GLY A 133 7.26 20.10 23.40
N THR A 134 6.22 20.50 22.65
CA THR A 134 5.49 19.55 21.78
C THR A 134 6.39 18.98 20.67
N TRP A 135 7.19 19.82 20.06
CA TRP A 135 8.09 19.37 18.97
C TRP A 135 9.10 18.35 19.48
N GLU A 136 9.72 18.63 20.63
CA GLU A 136 10.68 17.75 21.29
C GLU A 136 10.04 16.43 21.72
N ALA A 137 8.83 16.45 22.29
CA ALA A 137 8.09 15.26 22.67
C ALA A 137 7.77 14.37 21.45
N MET A 138 7.32 14.98 20.35
CA MET A 138 7.04 14.25 19.12
C MET A 138 8.32 13.67 18.49
N LEU A 139 9.45 14.37 18.58
CA LEU A 139 10.74 13.85 18.15
C LEU A 139 11.18 12.66 19.03
N GLU A 140 11.02 12.77 20.34
CA GLU A 140 11.33 11.67 21.27
C GLU A 140 10.53 10.42 20.92
N ILE A 141 9.22 10.55 20.66
CA ILE A 141 8.37 9.44 20.20
C ILE A 141 8.92 8.82 18.90
N ALA A 142 9.25 9.65 17.91
CA ALA A 142 9.77 9.14 16.63
C ALA A 142 11.10 8.40 16.80
N LEU A 143 12.02 8.96 17.59
CA LEU A 143 13.31 8.33 17.87
C LEU A 143 13.15 7.06 18.72
N PHE A 144 12.22 7.03 19.67
CA PHE A 144 11.92 5.83 20.46
C PHE A 144 11.59 4.63 19.55
N TRP A 145 10.71 4.80 18.56
CA TRP A 145 10.36 3.70 17.64
C TRP A 145 11.50 3.32 16.71
N ALA A 146 12.26 4.31 16.21
CA ALA A 146 13.47 4.05 15.42
C ALA A 146 14.49 3.21 16.21
N GLU A 147 14.71 3.50 17.51
CA GLU A 147 15.57 2.72 18.41
C GLU A 147 15.07 1.29 18.65
N LYS A 148 13.76 1.04 18.49
CA LYS A 148 13.20 -0.33 18.57
C LYS A 148 13.36 -1.09 17.25
N GLY A 149 13.94 -0.46 16.22
CA GLY A 149 14.24 -1.07 14.93
C GLY A 149 13.13 -0.87 13.89
N VAL A 150 12.21 0.07 14.09
CA VAL A 150 11.28 0.49 13.04
C VAL A 150 12.07 1.25 11.96
N ASP A 151 11.88 0.91 10.69
CA ASP A 151 12.60 1.48 9.55
C ASP A 151 11.87 2.67 8.90
N GLY A 152 10.64 2.94 9.32
CA GLY A 152 9.86 4.03 8.77
C GLY A 152 8.47 4.18 9.37
N PHE A 153 7.83 5.30 9.02
CA PHE A 153 6.48 5.63 9.44
C PHE A 153 5.54 5.85 8.26
N ARG A 154 4.30 5.38 8.41
CA ARG A 154 3.16 5.97 7.72
C ARG A 154 2.60 7.06 8.62
N CYS A 155 2.75 8.31 8.19
CA CYS A 155 2.31 9.49 8.92
C CYS A 155 0.86 9.81 8.57
N ASP A 156 0.00 9.76 9.59
CA ASP A 156 -1.43 9.97 9.49
C ASP A 156 -1.77 11.46 9.29
N MET A 157 -2.71 11.77 8.39
CA MET A 157 -3.32 13.08 8.19
C MET A 157 -2.33 14.26 8.20
N VAL A 158 -1.23 14.13 7.46
CA VAL A 158 -0.13 15.12 7.49
C VAL A 158 -0.53 16.53 7.04
N GLU A 159 -1.63 16.65 6.30
CA GLU A 159 -2.14 17.96 5.84
C GLU A 159 -2.77 18.80 6.96
N LEU A 160 -3.07 18.19 8.11
CA LEU A 160 -3.58 18.87 9.31
C LEU A 160 -2.47 19.25 10.32
N VAL A 161 -1.21 19.00 9.96
CA VAL A 161 -0.04 19.21 10.82
C VAL A 161 0.79 20.40 10.30
N PRO A 162 1.36 21.26 11.16
CA PRO A 162 2.19 22.35 10.69
C PRO A 162 3.35 21.86 9.81
N PRO A 163 3.48 22.35 8.58
CA PRO A 163 4.51 21.87 7.64
C PRO A 163 5.93 22.09 8.16
N GLU A 164 6.15 23.18 8.90
CA GLU A 164 7.46 23.52 9.48
C GLU A 164 7.89 22.48 10.51
N PHE A 165 6.94 21.99 11.32
CA PHE A 165 7.19 20.91 12.25
C PHE A 165 7.54 19.61 11.51
N LEU A 166 6.78 19.23 10.48
CA LEU A 166 7.05 18.03 9.69
C LEU A 166 8.44 18.06 9.07
N LYS A 167 8.81 19.18 8.46
CA LYS A 167 10.16 19.39 7.90
C LYS A 167 11.25 19.20 8.94
N TRP A 168 11.07 19.84 10.10
CA TRP A 168 12.01 19.76 11.20
C TRP A 168 12.12 18.32 11.75
N LEU A 169 10.99 17.67 12.01
CA LEU A 169 10.95 16.29 12.53
C LEU A 169 11.67 15.32 11.60
N ILE A 170 11.32 15.34 10.29
CA ILE A 170 11.91 14.46 9.27
C ILE A 170 13.42 14.68 9.21
N SER A 171 13.88 15.96 9.21
CA SER A 171 15.29 16.27 9.22
C SER A 171 15.99 15.71 10.45
N LYS A 172 15.42 15.92 11.66
CA LYS A 172 16.00 15.45 12.92
C LYS A 172 16.07 13.92 13.03
N VAL A 173 15.07 13.21 12.55
CA VAL A 173 15.10 11.75 12.50
C VAL A 173 16.14 11.26 11.49
N LYS A 174 16.16 11.83 10.28
CA LYS A 174 17.11 11.43 9.23
C LYS A 174 18.57 11.81 9.55
N GLU A 175 18.82 12.79 10.40
CA GLU A 175 20.17 13.08 10.94
C GLU A 175 20.75 11.87 11.71
N ARG A 176 19.91 11.09 12.42
CA ARG A 176 20.32 9.90 13.18
C ARG A 176 20.11 8.59 12.42
N TYR A 177 19.07 8.53 11.59
CA TYR A 177 18.64 7.38 10.82
C TYR A 177 18.47 7.76 9.36
N PRO A 178 19.56 7.89 8.57
CA PRO A 178 19.52 8.45 7.20
C PRO A 178 18.61 7.69 6.22
N HIS A 179 18.35 6.41 6.49
CA HIS A 179 17.51 5.54 5.64
C HIS A 179 16.08 5.37 6.17
N PHE A 180 15.70 6.15 7.19
CA PHE A 180 14.35 6.09 7.75
C PHE A 180 13.32 6.62 6.76
N ILE A 181 12.25 5.86 6.53
CA ILE A 181 11.24 6.12 5.51
C ILE A 181 10.07 6.88 6.10
N PHE A 182 9.68 7.98 5.47
CA PHE A 182 8.47 8.72 5.80
C PHE A 182 7.46 8.62 4.66
N ILE A 183 6.30 8.01 4.95
CA ILE A 183 5.16 7.92 4.03
C ILE A 183 4.08 8.85 4.55
N GLY A 184 3.67 9.83 3.75
CA GLY A 184 2.63 10.79 4.13
C GLY A 184 1.27 10.40 3.57
N GLU A 185 0.25 10.49 4.42
CA GLU A 185 -1.14 10.48 3.99
C GLU A 185 -1.54 11.89 3.61
N ALA A 186 -1.54 12.18 2.30
CA ALA A 186 -1.92 13.47 1.74
C ALA A 186 -2.88 13.26 0.58
N TYR A 187 -3.92 14.08 0.50
CA TYR A 187 -4.98 13.98 -0.49
C TYR A 187 -5.05 15.16 -1.45
N GLU A 188 -4.58 16.32 -1.01
CA GLU A 188 -4.56 17.52 -1.84
C GLU A 188 -3.36 17.49 -2.79
N PHE A 189 -3.62 17.21 -4.07
CA PHE A 189 -2.60 17.09 -5.09
C PHE A 189 -1.67 18.31 -5.18
N GLY A 190 -2.21 19.52 -4.97
CA GLY A 190 -1.42 20.75 -4.97
C GLY A 190 -0.28 20.77 -3.96
N ASN A 191 -0.40 19.97 -2.90
CA ASN A 191 0.59 19.87 -1.82
C ASN A 191 1.67 18.81 -2.08
N TYR A 192 1.48 17.85 -3.00
CA TYR A 192 2.39 16.71 -3.18
C TYR A 192 3.84 17.15 -3.38
N ARG A 193 4.08 18.13 -4.25
CA ARG A 193 5.44 18.62 -4.52
C ARG A 193 6.10 19.22 -3.27
N ARG A 194 5.34 19.98 -2.48
CA ARG A 194 5.82 20.55 -1.23
C ARG A 194 6.22 19.45 -0.23
N TYR A 195 5.35 18.47 -0.01
CA TYR A 195 5.61 17.37 0.92
C TYR A 195 6.84 16.55 0.53
N ILE A 196 7.03 16.25 -0.75
CA ILE A 196 8.17 15.49 -1.24
C ILE A 196 9.45 16.33 -1.27
N ARG A 197 9.41 17.50 -1.93
CA ARG A 197 10.64 18.26 -2.26
C ARG A 197 11.09 19.20 -1.15
N GLU A 198 10.18 19.70 -0.32
CA GLU A 198 10.49 20.70 0.70
C GLU A 198 10.45 20.12 2.12
N LEU A 199 9.49 19.24 2.43
CA LEU A 199 9.35 18.68 3.77
C LEU A 199 10.15 17.40 3.95
N GLY A 200 10.45 16.65 2.88
CA GLY A 200 11.34 15.49 2.89
C GLY A 200 10.68 14.13 3.07
N PHE A 201 9.36 14.03 2.81
CA PHE A 201 8.70 12.72 2.70
C PHE A 201 9.29 11.91 1.55
N ASP A 202 9.44 10.61 1.75
CA ASP A 202 9.93 9.69 0.74
C ASP A 202 8.82 9.25 -0.20
N LEU A 203 7.62 9.01 0.35
CA LEU A 203 6.44 8.59 -0.39
C LEU A 203 5.20 9.35 0.08
N LEU A 204 4.24 9.50 -0.84
CA LEU A 204 2.87 9.94 -0.55
C LEU A 204 1.85 8.96 -1.13
N TYR A 205 0.70 8.83 -0.50
CA TYR A 205 -0.44 8.14 -1.10
C TYR A 205 -0.84 8.82 -2.41
N ASP A 206 -1.00 8.04 -3.49
CA ASP A 206 -1.66 8.55 -4.71
C ASP A 206 -3.16 8.25 -4.67
N LYS A 207 -3.83 8.82 -3.66
CA LYS A 207 -5.27 8.65 -3.44
C LYS A 207 -6.07 9.40 -4.51
N SER A 208 -5.88 10.73 -4.60
CA SER A 208 -6.65 11.62 -5.47
C SER A 208 -6.31 11.44 -6.96
N GLY A 209 -5.14 10.89 -7.27
CA GLY A 209 -4.73 10.59 -8.62
C GLY A 209 -5.06 9.17 -9.03
N PHE A 210 -4.24 8.23 -8.60
CA PHE A 210 -4.33 6.83 -9.04
C PHE A 210 -5.57 6.11 -8.48
N TYR A 211 -5.75 6.09 -7.14
CA TYR A 211 -6.82 5.31 -6.52
C TYR A 211 -8.21 5.73 -7.01
N ASP A 212 -8.52 7.02 -6.98
CA ASP A 212 -9.83 7.54 -7.39
C ASP A 212 -10.07 7.33 -8.90
N SER A 213 -9.04 7.50 -9.74
CA SER A 213 -9.12 7.21 -11.17
C SER A 213 -9.42 5.75 -11.45
N VAL A 214 -8.70 4.82 -10.82
CA VAL A 214 -8.93 3.38 -10.99
C VAL A 214 -10.34 2.99 -10.55
N ARG A 215 -10.80 3.51 -9.42
CA ARG A 215 -12.15 3.26 -8.94
C ARG A 215 -13.21 3.74 -9.93
N ALA A 216 -13.02 4.91 -10.53
CA ALA A 216 -13.91 5.46 -11.53
C ALA A 216 -13.86 4.64 -12.85
N ILE A 217 -12.68 4.19 -13.29
CA ILE A 217 -12.50 3.36 -14.48
C ILE A 217 -13.19 2.01 -14.31
N LEU A 218 -12.96 1.30 -13.21
CA LEU A 218 -13.55 -0.01 -12.94
C LEU A 218 -15.08 0.04 -12.79
N SER A 219 -15.62 1.17 -12.34
CA SER A 219 -17.07 1.41 -12.31
C SER A 219 -17.65 1.92 -13.63
N GLY A 220 -16.83 2.12 -14.65
CA GLY A 220 -17.25 2.62 -15.98
C GLY A 220 -17.57 4.11 -16.05
N ARG A 221 -17.28 4.88 -14.99
CA ARG A 221 -17.53 6.32 -14.91
C ARG A 221 -16.42 7.17 -15.54
N GLU A 222 -15.24 6.60 -15.74
CA GLU A 222 -14.06 7.27 -16.26
C GLU A 222 -13.40 6.41 -17.34
N SER A 223 -12.69 7.05 -18.27
CA SER A 223 -11.87 6.43 -19.29
C SER A 223 -10.50 6.03 -18.73
N ALA A 224 -9.90 4.95 -19.27
CA ALA A 224 -8.52 4.56 -18.96
C ALA A 224 -7.48 5.66 -19.27
N ARG A 225 -7.83 6.63 -20.13
CA ARG A 225 -7.03 7.86 -20.39
C ARG A 225 -6.76 8.69 -19.13
N ALA A 226 -7.56 8.51 -18.06
CA ALA A 226 -7.32 9.15 -16.77
C ALA A 226 -5.96 8.77 -16.19
N LEU A 227 -5.50 7.54 -16.42
CA LEU A 227 -4.19 7.07 -15.96
C LEU A 227 -3.04 7.82 -16.61
N THR A 228 -3.10 8.06 -17.92
CA THR A 228 -2.13 8.93 -18.63
C THR A 228 -2.16 10.36 -18.08
N ARG A 229 -3.35 10.93 -17.88
CA ARG A 229 -3.48 12.29 -17.32
C ARG A 229 -2.87 12.39 -15.90
N ASN A 230 -3.12 11.41 -15.05
CA ASN A 230 -2.52 11.38 -13.71
C ASN A 230 -1.00 11.27 -13.79
N TRP A 231 -0.49 10.38 -14.64
CA TRP A 231 0.94 10.23 -14.86
C TRP A 231 1.62 11.54 -15.30
N GLN A 232 1.04 12.22 -16.30
CA GLN A 232 1.56 13.51 -16.79
C GLN A 232 1.54 14.57 -15.69
N ARG A 233 0.48 14.62 -14.89
CA ARG A 233 0.30 15.56 -13.79
C ARG A 233 1.32 15.34 -12.66
N LEU A 234 1.65 14.10 -12.33
CA LEU A 234 2.66 13.76 -11.33
C LEU A 234 4.09 14.08 -11.80
N SER A 235 4.37 13.95 -13.11
CA SER A 235 5.69 14.26 -13.70
C SER A 235 6.83 13.57 -12.95
N ASP A 236 7.79 14.33 -12.42
CA ASP A 236 8.96 13.83 -11.66
C ASP A 236 8.64 13.31 -10.26
N LEU A 237 7.39 13.43 -9.80
CA LEU A 237 6.96 12.91 -8.49
C LEU A 237 6.55 11.44 -8.53
N GLN A 238 6.43 10.83 -9.70
CA GLN A 238 5.95 9.45 -9.84
C GLN A 238 6.70 8.43 -8.98
N PRO A 239 8.05 8.46 -8.86
CA PRO A 239 8.78 7.51 -8.02
C PRO A 239 8.48 7.67 -6.52
N ASN A 240 7.92 8.82 -6.14
CA ASN A 240 7.56 9.14 -4.76
C ASN A 240 6.09 8.82 -4.42
N MET A 241 5.39 8.12 -5.32
CA MET A 241 4.00 7.75 -5.07
C MET A 241 3.91 6.34 -4.47
N LEU A 242 2.92 6.15 -3.61
CA LEU A 242 2.49 4.87 -3.09
C LEU A 242 1.11 4.57 -3.67
N ASN A 243 1.08 3.72 -4.69
CA ASN A 243 -0.14 3.24 -5.31
C ASN A 243 -0.78 2.14 -4.45
N PHE A 244 -2.10 2.11 -4.39
CA PHE A 244 -2.85 1.05 -3.71
C PHE A 244 -4.23 0.88 -4.37
N LEU A 245 -4.80 -0.30 -4.22
CA LEU A 245 -6.18 -0.60 -4.64
C LEU A 245 -7.14 -0.62 -3.46
N GLU A 246 -6.63 -0.91 -2.29
CA GLU A 246 -7.35 -0.94 -1.02
C GLU A 246 -6.36 -0.73 0.14
N ASN A 247 -6.85 -0.24 1.26
CA ASN A 247 -6.13 -0.12 2.53
C ASN A 247 -7.09 -0.27 3.70
N HIS A 248 -6.68 0.09 4.90
CA HIS A 248 -7.50 -0.06 6.11
C HIS A 248 -8.64 0.98 6.22
N ASP A 249 -8.58 2.09 5.45
CA ASP A 249 -9.59 3.15 5.43
C ASP A 249 -10.56 3.02 4.26
N GLU A 250 -10.14 2.35 3.17
CA GLU A 250 -10.91 2.23 1.95
C GLU A 250 -11.66 0.88 1.87
N GLN A 251 -12.67 0.83 1.00
CA GLN A 251 -13.39 -0.41 0.74
C GLN A 251 -12.47 -1.47 0.14
N ARG A 252 -12.72 -2.73 0.48
CA ARG A 252 -12.07 -3.86 -0.18
C ARG A 252 -12.37 -3.85 -1.67
N LEU A 253 -11.37 -4.11 -2.49
CA LEU A 253 -11.52 -4.19 -3.94
C LEU A 253 -12.60 -5.18 -4.35
N ALA A 254 -12.65 -6.34 -3.68
CA ALA A 254 -13.61 -7.40 -3.96
C ALA A 254 -15.04 -7.09 -3.49
N SER A 255 -15.24 -6.05 -2.68
CA SER A 255 -16.55 -5.71 -2.13
C SER A 255 -17.51 -5.16 -3.20
N PRO A 256 -18.84 -5.26 -2.98
CA PRO A 256 -19.85 -4.62 -3.83
C PRO A 256 -19.72 -3.09 -3.91
N TRP A 257 -19.02 -2.49 -2.95
CA TRP A 257 -18.80 -1.05 -2.86
C TRP A 257 -17.65 -0.55 -3.74
N PHE A 258 -16.85 -1.48 -4.30
CA PHE A 258 -15.76 -1.11 -5.21
C PHE A 258 -15.90 -1.88 -6.54
N ALA A 259 -15.19 -3.01 -6.73
CA ALA A 259 -15.17 -3.75 -7.99
C ALA A 259 -16.09 -4.98 -8.00
N SER A 260 -16.68 -5.37 -6.87
CA SER A 260 -17.57 -6.53 -6.68
C SER A 260 -16.91 -7.89 -6.89
N SER A 261 -15.64 -7.92 -7.27
CA SER A 261 -14.86 -9.16 -7.50
C SER A 261 -13.37 -8.84 -7.53
N PRO A 262 -12.51 -9.63 -6.91
CA PRO A 262 -11.06 -9.43 -6.94
C PRO A 262 -10.49 -9.59 -8.35
N GLU A 263 -11.10 -10.43 -9.18
CA GLU A 263 -10.68 -10.67 -10.57
C GLU A 263 -10.80 -9.40 -11.43
N ARG A 264 -11.74 -8.50 -11.12
CA ARG A 264 -11.89 -7.21 -11.80
C ARG A 264 -10.76 -6.22 -11.50
N GLY A 265 -9.89 -6.54 -10.56
CA GLY A 265 -8.76 -5.70 -10.18
C GLY A 265 -7.43 -6.03 -10.83
N TYR A 266 -7.31 -7.11 -11.61
CA TYR A 266 -6.00 -7.55 -12.11
C TYR A 266 -5.32 -6.57 -13.06
N ALA A 267 -6.07 -5.93 -13.97
CA ALA A 267 -5.54 -4.87 -14.82
C ALA A 267 -5.02 -3.68 -14.00
N ALA A 268 -5.78 -3.29 -12.98
CA ALA A 268 -5.41 -2.21 -12.07
C ALA A 268 -4.17 -2.58 -11.21
N LEU A 269 -4.08 -3.83 -10.74
CA LEU A 269 -2.92 -4.34 -10.02
C LEU A 269 -1.65 -4.30 -10.89
N ALA A 270 -1.75 -4.75 -12.14
CA ALA A 270 -0.63 -4.74 -13.07
C ALA A 270 -0.16 -3.31 -13.36
N PHE A 271 -1.09 -2.39 -13.60
CA PHE A 271 -0.75 -0.99 -13.77
C PHE A 271 -0.09 -0.40 -12.50
N ALA A 272 -0.74 -0.59 -11.33
CA ALA A 272 -0.29 -0.02 -10.06
C ALA A 272 1.14 -0.42 -9.68
N ALA A 273 1.47 -1.70 -9.93
CA ALA A 273 2.73 -2.29 -9.49
C ALA A 273 3.85 -2.23 -10.55
N LEU A 274 3.51 -2.13 -11.85
CA LEU A 274 4.48 -2.33 -12.94
C LEU A 274 4.70 -1.12 -13.82
N TYR A 275 3.79 -0.12 -13.81
CA TYR A 275 3.82 0.98 -14.78
C TYR A 275 5.10 1.82 -14.67
N ASN A 276 5.50 2.20 -13.45
CA ASN A 276 6.66 3.05 -13.20
C ASN A 276 7.40 2.63 -11.93
N GLU A 277 8.23 3.51 -11.36
CA GLU A 277 8.97 3.27 -10.11
C GLU A 277 8.16 3.58 -8.84
N ALA A 278 6.87 3.90 -8.94
CA ALA A 278 6.01 4.08 -7.77
C ALA A 278 5.99 2.80 -6.91
N SER A 279 5.89 3.00 -5.61
CA SER A 279 5.72 1.90 -4.67
C SER A 279 4.29 1.38 -4.71
N PHE A 280 4.10 0.11 -4.36
CA PHE A 280 2.78 -0.51 -4.29
C PHE A 280 2.47 -1.00 -2.88
N LEU A 281 1.27 -0.68 -2.38
CA LEU A 281 0.73 -1.16 -1.12
C LEU A 281 -0.25 -2.30 -1.37
N LEU A 282 0.03 -3.45 -0.78
CA LEU A 282 -0.87 -4.61 -0.72
C LEU A 282 -1.47 -4.71 0.69
N TYR A 283 -2.78 -4.55 0.81
CA TYR A 283 -3.47 -4.71 2.08
C TYR A 283 -3.82 -6.18 2.33
N ALA A 284 -3.47 -6.69 3.51
CA ALA A 284 -3.60 -8.10 3.89
C ALA A 284 -5.01 -8.66 3.64
N GLY A 285 -5.09 -9.73 2.85
CA GLY A 285 -6.33 -10.36 2.41
C GLY A 285 -6.75 -9.97 0.99
N GLY A 286 -6.31 -8.85 0.43
CA GLY A 286 -6.62 -8.47 -0.95
C GLY A 286 -6.13 -9.51 -1.95
N GLU A 287 -4.95 -10.07 -1.71
CA GLU A 287 -4.36 -11.16 -2.49
C GLU A 287 -5.11 -12.51 -2.36
N LEU A 288 -6.08 -12.57 -1.46
CA LEU A 288 -6.96 -13.73 -1.24
C LEU A 288 -8.41 -13.41 -1.62
N GLY A 289 -8.68 -12.21 -2.11
CA GLY A 289 -10.02 -11.76 -2.51
C GLY A 289 -10.94 -11.45 -1.34
N GLU A 290 -10.39 -10.97 -0.22
CA GLU A 290 -11.20 -10.50 0.93
C GLU A 290 -12.16 -9.40 0.50
N ASP A 291 -13.44 -9.60 0.74
CA ASP A 291 -14.53 -8.69 0.33
C ASP A 291 -15.18 -7.95 1.51
N ALA A 292 -14.78 -8.27 2.74
CA ALA A 292 -15.39 -7.76 3.97
C ALA A 292 -16.93 -7.94 4.01
N ALA A 293 -17.42 -9.08 3.54
CA ALA A 293 -18.86 -9.37 3.46
C ALA A 293 -19.57 -9.25 4.82
N GLU A 294 -18.85 -9.51 5.91
CA GLU A 294 -19.35 -9.36 7.29
C GLU A 294 -19.08 -7.96 7.86
N GLY A 295 -18.41 -7.08 7.12
CA GLY A 295 -18.05 -5.73 7.55
C GLY A 295 -19.06 -4.66 7.13
N ALA A 296 -18.89 -3.44 7.67
CA ALA A 296 -19.69 -2.30 7.26
C ALA A 296 -19.16 -1.71 5.95
N GLU A 297 -20.05 -1.46 5.00
CA GLU A 297 -19.74 -0.76 3.74
C GLU A 297 -18.55 -1.34 2.95
N GLY A 298 -18.34 -2.66 3.03
CA GLY A 298 -17.25 -3.32 2.32
C GLY A 298 -15.85 -3.02 2.89
N ARG A 299 -15.75 -2.64 4.16
CA ARG A 299 -14.49 -2.40 4.88
C ARG A 299 -14.24 -3.47 5.93
N THR A 300 -13.00 -3.92 6.05
CA THR A 300 -12.59 -4.71 7.21
C THR A 300 -12.48 -3.79 8.41
N SER A 301 -13.27 -4.04 9.47
CA SER A 301 -13.26 -3.17 10.66
C SER A 301 -11.88 -3.08 11.30
N ILE A 302 -11.41 -1.85 11.50
CA ILE A 302 -10.24 -1.53 12.30
C ILE A 302 -10.61 -1.22 13.77
N PHE A 303 -11.91 -1.18 14.09
CA PHE A 303 -12.44 -0.83 15.41
C PHE A 303 -12.90 -2.04 16.21
N ASP A 304 -13.01 -3.21 15.58
CA ASP A 304 -13.55 -4.41 16.20
C ASP A 304 -12.58 -5.59 16.11
N PHE A 305 -12.68 -6.51 17.08
CA PHE A 305 -12.00 -7.80 17.00
C PHE A 305 -12.70 -8.71 15.98
N VAL A 306 -12.44 -8.45 14.71
CA VAL A 306 -12.94 -9.29 13.61
C VAL A 306 -11.91 -10.37 13.22
N LYS A 307 -12.38 -11.40 12.54
CA LYS A 307 -11.53 -12.41 11.93
C LYS A 307 -11.74 -12.42 10.43
N VAL A 308 -10.65 -12.31 9.69
CA VAL A 308 -10.64 -12.53 8.25
C VAL A 308 -10.40 -14.01 7.99
N ARG A 309 -11.44 -14.70 7.49
CA ARG A 309 -11.43 -16.15 7.30
C ARG A 309 -10.28 -16.61 6.39
N THR A 310 -10.06 -15.91 5.30
CA THR A 310 -9.02 -16.24 4.31
C THR A 310 -7.62 -16.13 4.89
N LEU A 311 -7.33 -15.08 5.67
CA LEU A 311 -6.06 -14.91 6.39
C LEU A 311 -5.87 -16.00 7.46
N SER A 312 -6.92 -16.35 8.19
CA SER A 312 -6.88 -17.42 9.19
C SER A 312 -6.54 -18.78 8.57
N LEU A 313 -7.13 -19.10 7.41
CA LEU A 313 -6.84 -20.34 6.67
C LEU A 313 -5.40 -20.32 6.12
N LEU A 314 -4.96 -19.21 5.58
CA LEU A 314 -3.60 -19.03 5.09
C LEU A 314 -2.59 -19.25 6.20
N TRP A 315 -2.74 -18.55 7.33
CA TRP A 315 -1.86 -18.70 8.47
C TRP A 315 -1.82 -20.14 9.00
N ALA A 316 -2.99 -20.80 9.12
CA ALA A 316 -3.06 -22.19 9.55
C ALA A 316 -2.28 -23.10 8.60
N LYS A 317 -2.40 -22.91 7.29
CA LYS A 317 -1.63 -23.65 6.28
C LYS A 317 -0.12 -23.39 6.44
N LEU A 318 0.31 -22.15 6.57
CA LEU A 318 1.71 -21.76 6.75
C LEU A 318 2.31 -22.31 8.05
N SER A 319 1.49 -22.43 9.10
CA SER A 319 1.86 -23.01 10.39
C SER A 319 1.87 -24.54 10.43
N GLY A 320 1.73 -25.21 9.28
CA GLY A 320 1.73 -26.67 9.15
C GLY A 320 0.45 -27.36 9.65
N LYS A 321 -0.62 -26.60 9.92
CA LYS A 321 -1.94 -27.18 10.27
C LYS A 321 -2.64 -27.73 9.03
N LYS A 322 -3.54 -28.70 9.21
CA LYS A 322 -4.39 -29.24 8.15
C LYS A 322 -5.42 -28.18 7.70
N ALA A 323 -4.99 -27.21 6.89
CA ALA A 323 -5.83 -26.17 6.31
C ALA A 323 -5.56 -26.05 4.81
N ARG A 324 -6.59 -25.73 4.04
CA ARG A 324 -6.49 -25.50 2.60
C ARG A 324 -7.21 -24.19 2.26
N LEU A 325 -6.58 -23.40 1.42
CA LEU A 325 -7.29 -22.29 0.78
C LEU A 325 -8.28 -22.88 -0.23
N PRO A 326 -9.51 -22.34 -0.30
CA PRO A 326 -10.43 -22.71 -1.36
C PRO A 326 -9.82 -22.45 -2.75
N GLN A 327 -10.41 -23.06 -3.77
CA GLN A 327 -9.84 -23.04 -5.12
C GLN A 327 -9.81 -21.62 -5.72
N ARG A 328 -10.84 -20.81 -5.45
CA ARG A 328 -10.91 -19.43 -5.95
C ARG A 328 -9.79 -18.58 -5.37
N GLU A 329 -9.65 -18.57 -4.04
CA GLU A 329 -8.61 -17.81 -3.32
C GLU A 329 -7.20 -18.24 -3.71
N SER A 330 -7.03 -19.55 -3.99
CA SER A 330 -5.74 -20.07 -4.49
C SER A 330 -5.41 -19.54 -5.90
N ARG A 331 -6.41 -19.35 -6.77
CA ARG A 331 -6.23 -18.77 -8.11
C ARG A 331 -5.94 -17.27 -8.03
N ILE A 332 -6.68 -16.55 -7.17
CA ILE A 332 -6.44 -15.12 -6.95
C ILE A 332 -5.00 -14.90 -6.46
N LEU A 333 -4.59 -15.65 -5.44
CA LEU A 333 -3.22 -15.58 -4.91
C LEU A 333 -2.17 -15.89 -5.98
N ALA A 334 -2.42 -16.89 -6.83
CA ALA A 334 -1.50 -17.23 -7.92
C ALA A 334 -1.36 -16.07 -8.92
N ARG A 335 -2.46 -15.37 -9.24
CA ARG A 335 -2.43 -14.21 -10.14
C ARG A 335 -1.72 -13.01 -9.53
N TYR A 336 -1.94 -12.73 -8.23
CA TYR A 336 -1.19 -11.68 -7.51
C TYR A 336 0.31 -11.98 -7.49
N ARG A 337 0.72 -13.22 -7.22
CA ARG A 337 2.13 -13.63 -7.28
C ARG A 337 2.74 -13.48 -8.66
N ASP A 338 2.01 -13.84 -9.69
CA ASP A 338 2.45 -13.71 -11.08
C ASP A 338 2.70 -12.22 -11.41
N ILE A 339 1.74 -11.34 -11.18
CA ILE A 339 1.88 -9.92 -11.47
C ILE A 339 2.99 -9.27 -10.62
N LEU A 340 2.93 -9.44 -9.30
CA LEU A 340 3.89 -8.80 -8.38
C LEU A 340 5.30 -9.38 -8.51
N GLY A 341 5.42 -10.63 -8.96
CA GLY A 341 6.72 -11.26 -9.24
C GLY A 341 7.55 -10.54 -10.31
N HIS A 342 6.93 -9.71 -11.14
CA HIS A 342 7.62 -8.91 -12.16
C HIS A 342 8.18 -7.58 -11.63
N VAL A 343 7.76 -7.10 -10.46
CA VAL A 343 8.18 -5.79 -9.91
C VAL A 343 9.71 -5.68 -9.83
N ALA A 344 10.36 -6.68 -9.24
CA ALA A 344 11.82 -6.67 -9.08
C ALA A 344 12.56 -6.72 -10.44
N ALA A 345 12.01 -7.45 -11.42
CA ALA A 345 12.59 -7.56 -12.75
C ALA A 345 12.45 -6.27 -13.58
N MET A 346 11.43 -5.46 -13.29
CA MET A 346 11.19 -4.19 -13.98
C MET A 346 11.78 -2.98 -13.25
N HIS A 347 12.37 -3.17 -12.06
CA HIS A 347 12.99 -2.08 -11.31
C HIS A 347 14.16 -1.46 -12.08
N GLY A 348 14.20 -0.13 -12.15
CA GLY A 348 15.21 0.63 -12.88
C GLY A 348 15.01 0.67 -14.40
N LEU A 349 14.01 -0.03 -14.96
CA LEU A 349 13.69 0.07 -16.38
C LEU A 349 12.95 1.37 -16.67
N GLN A 350 13.23 1.95 -17.84
CA GLN A 350 12.48 3.11 -18.34
C GLN A 350 11.04 2.73 -18.66
N VAL A 351 10.14 3.71 -18.65
CA VAL A 351 8.75 3.53 -19.04
C VAL A 351 8.44 4.27 -20.33
N TRP A 352 7.58 3.68 -21.15
CA TRP A 352 7.00 4.32 -22.32
C TRP A 352 5.49 4.05 -22.36
N ASP A 353 4.69 5.11 -22.29
CA ASP A 353 3.24 5.03 -22.51
C ASP A 353 2.97 4.81 -24.00
N LEU A 354 2.31 3.70 -24.31
CA LEU A 354 1.97 3.33 -25.70
C LEU A 354 0.54 3.73 -26.08
N CYS A 355 -0.26 4.30 -25.18
CA CYS A 355 -1.66 4.54 -25.43
C CYS A 355 -1.87 5.51 -26.59
N TYR A 356 -1.14 6.63 -26.59
CA TYR A 356 -1.29 7.70 -27.62
C TYR A 356 -0.97 7.23 -29.04
N CYS A 357 -0.02 6.30 -29.22
CA CYS A 357 0.37 5.79 -30.53
C CYS A 357 -0.45 4.56 -30.97
N ASN A 358 -1.39 4.13 -30.15
CA ASN A 358 -2.25 2.98 -30.40
C ASN A 358 -3.75 3.34 -30.47
N GLU A 359 -4.13 4.62 -30.42
CA GLU A 359 -5.54 5.01 -30.43
C GLU A 359 -6.32 4.44 -31.63
N ASP A 360 -5.66 4.34 -32.79
CA ASP A 360 -6.21 3.81 -34.04
C ASP A 360 -5.76 2.37 -34.34
N SER A 361 -5.06 1.71 -33.40
CA SER A 361 -4.59 0.33 -33.61
C SER A 361 -5.74 -0.67 -33.58
N PRO A 362 -5.73 -1.71 -34.42
CA PRO A 362 -6.79 -2.72 -34.45
C PRO A 362 -7.04 -3.35 -33.07
N GLY A 363 -8.29 -3.28 -32.62
CA GLY A 363 -8.73 -3.85 -31.35
C GLY A 363 -8.32 -3.07 -30.10
N PHE A 364 -7.55 -1.99 -30.22
CA PHE A 364 -7.23 -1.13 -29.07
C PHE A 364 -8.38 -0.14 -28.81
N ASN A 365 -8.86 -0.12 -27.58
CA ASN A 365 -9.87 0.83 -27.13
C ASN A 365 -9.25 1.75 -26.06
N PRO A 366 -8.93 3.01 -26.39
CA PRO A 366 -8.23 3.91 -25.46
C PRO A 366 -9.03 4.30 -24.23
N ASP A 367 -10.35 4.06 -24.20
CA ASP A 367 -11.17 4.27 -23.03
C ASP A 367 -11.18 3.09 -22.07
N ARG A 368 -10.75 1.90 -22.53
CA ARG A 368 -10.79 0.65 -21.76
C ARG A 368 -9.47 -0.08 -21.68
N HIS A 369 -8.51 0.28 -22.51
CA HIS A 369 -7.20 -0.36 -22.56
C HIS A 369 -6.10 0.62 -22.16
N PHE A 370 -5.06 0.09 -21.53
CA PHE A 370 -3.82 0.80 -21.28
C PHE A 370 -2.64 -0.08 -21.66
N ALA A 371 -1.74 0.45 -22.48
CA ALA A 371 -0.53 -0.27 -22.89
C ALA A 371 0.72 0.53 -22.57
N PHE A 372 1.74 -0.13 -22.05
CA PHE A 372 3.03 0.49 -21.77
C PHE A 372 4.18 -0.48 -21.96
N LEU A 373 5.36 0.10 -22.14
CA LEU A 373 6.62 -0.63 -22.19
C LEU A 373 7.48 -0.29 -20.97
N ARG A 374 8.07 -1.30 -20.34
CA ARG A 374 9.22 -1.13 -19.44
C ARG A 374 10.45 -1.65 -20.18
N TYR A 375 11.53 -0.86 -20.26
CA TYR A 375 12.65 -1.22 -21.13
C TYR A 375 14.01 -0.71 -20.66
N SER A 376 15.04 -1.42 -21.11
CA SER A 376 16.46 -1.02 -21.10
C SER A 376 17.08 -1.34 -22.47
N ALA A 377 18.39 -1.21 -22.58
CA ALA A 377 19.11 -1.61 -23.80
C ALA A 377 18.99 -3.12 -24.10
N ASP A 378 18.86 -3.96 -23.09
CA ASP A 378 18.96 -5.42 -23.19
C ASP A 378 17.61 -6.15 -23.17
N GLU A 379 16.57 -5.53 -22.62
CA GLU A 379 15.26 -6.17 -22.46
C GLU A 379 14.12 -5.16 -22.53
N ALA A 380 12.95 -5.66 -22.88
CA ALA A 380 11.71 -4.92 -22.80
C ALA A 380 10.55 -5.80 -22.33
N TRP A 381 9.58 -5.17 -21.69
CA TRP A 381 8.36 -5.80 -21.22
C TRP A 381 7.18 -4.98 -21.73
N LEU A 382 6.32 -5.59 -22.53
CA LEU A 382 5.02 -5.02 -22.90
C LEU A 382 4.00 -5.46 -21.87
N VAL A 383 3.32 -4.50 -21.26
CA VAL A 383 2.17 -4.74 -20.40
C VAL A 383 0.95 -4.12 -21.06
N PHE A 384 -0.07 -4.95 -21.25
CA PHE A 384 -1.37 -4.52 -21.79
C PHE A 384 -2.44 -4.80 -20.73
N CYS A 385 -3.08 -3.74 -20.24
CA CYS A 385 -4.12 -3.77 -19.23
C CYS A 385 -5.50 -3.60 -19.89
N ASN A 386 -6.40 -4.55 -19.68
CA ASN A 386 -7.77 -4.53 -20.18
C ASN A 386 -8.73 -4.20 -19.04
N PHE A 387 -9.28 -3.01 -19.00
CA PHE A 387 -10.28 -2.56 -18.03
C PHE A 387 -11.72 -2.80 -18.49
N SER A 388 -11.93 -3.51 -19.60
CA SER A 388 -13.27 -3.83 -20.09
C SER A 388 -13.81 -5.12 -19.47
N HIS A 389 -15.12 -5.28 -19.54
CA HIS A 389 -15.82 -6.52 -19.13
C HIS A 389 -15.78 -7.61 -20.22
N GLU A 390 -15.13 -7.34 -21.35
CA GLU A 390 -14.96 -8.25 -22.46
C GLU A 390 -13.49 -8.62 -22.63
N LYS A 391 -13.23 -9.80 -23.18
CA LYS A 391 -11.91 -10.20 -23.64
C LYS A 391 -11.44 -9.24 -24.73
N ALA A 392 -10.21 -8.78 -24.65
CA ALA A 392 -9.58 -7.92 -25.63
C ALA A 392 -8.63 -8.71 -26.54
N GLU A 393 -8.70 -8.45 -27.85
CA GLU A 393 -7.73 -8.86 -28.84
C GLU A 393 -7.28 -7.60 -29.58
N ALA A 394 -6.02 -7.22 -29.40
CA ALA A 394 -5.49 -5.96 -29.95
C ALA A 394 -4.13 -6.16 -30.60
N GLU A 395 -3.81 -5.29 -31.55
CA GLU A 395 -2.49 -5.18 -32.14
C GLU A 395 -1.79 -3.93 -31.60
N ILE A 396 -0.70 -4.11 -30.84
CA ILE A 396 0.01 -3.00 -30.21
C ILE A 396 1.18 -2.59 -31.08
N PHE A 397 1.10 -1.38 -31.60
CA PHE A 397 2.19 -0.71 -32.30
C PHE A 397 3.23 -0.23 -31.28
N ILE A 398 4.51 -0.53 -31.54
CA ILE A 398 5.66 -0.03 -30.77
C ILE A 398 6.47 0.88 -31.68
N PRO A 399 6.63 2.18 -31.33
CA PRO A 399 7.37 3.15 -32.14
C PRO A 399 8.80 2.72 -32.44
N ARG A 400 9.27 3.05 -33.66
CA ARG A 400 10.62 2.70 -34.11
C ARG A 400 11.72 3.28 -33.17
N GLU A 401 11.52 4.49 -32.70
CA GLU A 401 12.44 5.14 -31.76
C GLU A 401 12.63 4.36 -30.45
N VAL A 402 11.57 3.70 -29.96
CA VAL A 402 11.63 2.83 -28.76
C VAL A 402 12.36 1.53 -29.11
N LYS A 403 12.00 0.91 -30.27
CA LYS A 403 12.67 -0.30 -30.74
C LYS A 403 14.17 -0.10 -30.90
N GLN A 404 14.62 1.08 -31.36
CA GLN A 404 16.03 1.42 -31.48
C GLN A 404 16.76 1.55 -30.13
N LYS A 405 16.04 1.93 -29.07
CA LYS A 405 16.60 2.05 -27.72
C LYS A 405 16.73 0.72 -26.99
N CYS A 406 15.88 -0.24 -27.33
CA CYS A 406 15.81 -1.51 -26.57
C CYS A 406 16.42 -2.71 -27.29
N HIS A 407 16.88 -2.69 -28.49
CA HIS A 407 17.47 -3.82 -29.26
C HIS A 407 17.07 -5.26 -28.85
N PRO A 408 15.82 -5.59 -28.42
CA PRO A 408 15.50 -6.98 -28.21
C PRO A 408 15.25 -7.64 -29.57
N ALA A 409 16.01 -8.68 -29.87
CA ALA A 409 15.92 -9.46 -31.12
C ALA A 409 14.53 -10.02 -31.42
N ALA A 410 13.66 -10.05 -30.42
CA ALA A 410 12.29 -10.55 -30.56
C ALA A 410 11.25 -9.47 -30.93
N MET A 411 11.60 -8.17 -30.88
CA MET A 411 10.75 -7.11 -31.41
C MET A 411 10.98 -6.99 -32.93
N GLN A 412 10.54 -8.02 -33.68
CA GLN A 412 10.56 -8.00 -35.16
C GLN A 412 9.66 -6.89 -35.71
N ASP A 413 9.85 -6.55 -36.98
CA ASP A 413 9.00 -5.60 -37.68
C ASP A 413 7.51 -6.02 -37.61
N GLY A 414 6.66 -5.13 -37.07
CA GLY A 414 5.23 -5.37 -36.96
C GLY A 414 4.66 -5.00 -35.58
N ASN A 415 3.33 -5.11 -35.50
CA ASN A 415 2.58 -4.93 -34.27
C ASN A 415 2.61 -6.19 -33.42
N VAL A 416 2.58 -6.04 -32.10
CA VAL A 416 2.49 -7.15 -31.17
C VAL A 416 1.02 -7.49 -30.96
N LYS A 417 0.61 -8.71 -31.31
CA LYS A 417 -0.74 -9.20 -31.03
C LYS A 417 -0.83 -9.61 -29.56
N VAL A 418 -1.83 -9.07 -28.89
CA VAL A 418 -2.13 -9.39 -27.48
C VAL A 418 -3.56 -9.89 -27.37
N THR A 419 -3.74 -10.86 -26.48
CA THR A 419 -5.05 -11.37 -26.10
C THR A 419 -5.12 -11.35 -24.58
N THR A 420 -6.13 -10.69 -24.01
CA THR A 420 -6.24 -10.46 -22.58
C THR A 420 -7.68 -10.64 -22.12
N GLU A 421 -7.88 -11.40 -21.08
CA GLU A 421 -9.21 -11.61 -20.49
C GLU A 421 -9.79 -10.32 -19.92
N ALA A 422 -11.10 -10.31 -19.64
CA ALA A 422 -11.78 -9.18 -19.04
C ALA A 422 -11.11 -8.77 -17.71
N PHE A 423 -10.88 -7.49 -17.52
CA PHE A 423 -10.27 -6.89 -16.31
C PHE A 423 -8.89 -7.46 -15.94
N ASP A 424 -8.16 -8.03 -16.88
CA ASP A 424 -6.85 -8.64 -16.64
C ASP A 424 -5.74 -7.92 -17.42
N ALA A 425 -4.51 -8.38 -17.28
CA ALA A 425 -3.35 -7.85 -17.98
C ALA A 425 -2.54 -8.95 -18.64
N SER A 426 -2.01 -8.68 -19.83
CA SER A 426 -0.99 -9.50 -20.48
C SER A 426 0.39 -8.87 -20.28
N ILE A 427 1.36 -9.67 -19.84
CA ILE A 427 2.73 -9.26 -19.57
C ILE A 427 3.64 -10.09 -20.49
N ILE A 428 4.28 -9.44 -21.45
CA ILE A 428 5.10 -10.08 -22.47
C ILE A 428 6.54 -9.58 -22.32
N ARG A 429 7.48 -10.49 -22.11
CA ARG A 429 8.90 -10.17 -22.03
C ARG A 429 9.58 -10.43 -23.37
N PHE A 430 10.30 -9.44 -23.87
CA PHE A 430 11.20 -9.57 -25.00
C PHE A 430 12.64 -9.64 -24.49
N ARG A 431 13.35 -10.68 -24.85
CA ARG A 431 14.77 -10.86 -24.54
C ARG A 431 15.58 -10.95 -25.83
N ARG A 432 16.85 -10.60 -25.73
CA ARG A 432 17.86 -10.84 -26.78
C ARG A 432 18.08 -12.31 -27.04
#